data_8a7881cc0afe259e317238c8845b5d45
#
_entry.id   8a7881cc0afe259e317238c8845b5d45
#
_cell.length_a   1.000
_cell.length_b   1.000
_cell.length_c   1.000
_cell.angle_alpha   90.00
_cell.angle_beta   90.00
_cell.angle_gamma   90.00
#
_symmetry.space_group_name_H-M   'P 1'
#
loop_
_entity.id
_entity.type
_entity.pdbx_description
1 polymer ?
#
loop_
_entity_poly.entity_id
_entity_poly.type
_entity_poly.pdbx_seq_one_letter_code
_entity_poly.pdbx_strand_id
1 'polypeptide(L)'
;EYARTMRVDEVVLALQERRNAMPVADLLRIRTAGVHVNEISTFLERETGRVDLRSVNPSWLIFSDGFSSGRRLSAWAKRAFDMIASGILLIPAAPVIGLTALLVKFDSKGPAFYRQIRVGQYGAPFTIVKLRSMRSDAEIVGEAVWAEKDDPRITRVGRIIRKLRIDELPQAWMVLKGEMSFVGPRPERPEFVDQLATKMPYFAERHVVKPGITGWAQINYPYGASLDDSRHKLEYDLYYAKNYTPFLDILILLQTVRVLLWPDGAR
;
A
#
# COMPACT_ATOMS: atom_id res chain seq x y z
N GLU A 1 -42.48 0.70 2.85
CA GLU A 1 -43.29 1.33 3.89
C GLU A 1 -42.50 1.49 5.19
N TYR A 2 -41.92 0.44 5.75
CA TYR A 2 -41.08 0.46 6.97
C TYR A 2 -39.92 1.48 6.91
N ALA A 3 -39.18 1.52 5.82
CA ALA A 3 -38.05 2.45 5.64
C ALA A 3 -38.48 3.94 5.69
N ARG A 4 -39.68 4.26 5.21
CA ARG A 4 -40.24 5.62 5.33
C ARG A 4 -40.64 5.96 6.73
N THR A 5 -41.30 5.03 7.44
CA THR A 5 -41.78 5.23 8.82
C THR A 5 -40.61 5.42 9.78
N MET A 6 -39.49 4.70 9.58
CA MET A 6 -38.32 4.73 10.44
C MET A 6 -37.27 5.81 10.05
N ARG A 7 -37.53 6.63 9.02
CA ARG A 7 -36.61 7.66 8.51
C ARG A 7 -35.23 7.11 8.23
N VAL A 8 -35.18 5.96 7.53
CA VAL A 8 -33.93 5.29 7.18
C VAL A 8 -33.21 6.10 6.11
N ASP A 9 -31.95 6.44 6.33
CA ASP A 9 -31.10 7.16 5.39
C ASP A 9 -30.46 6.23 4.37
N GLU A 10 -30.19 4.99 4.74
CA GLU A 10 -29.48 4.02 3.92
C GLU A 10 -30.00 2.59 4.11
N VAL A 11 -30.08 1.85 3.01
CA VAL A 11 -30.36 0.41 2.98
C VAL A 11 -29.16 -0.33 2.44
N VAL A 12 -28.61 -1.26 3.21
CA VAL A 12 -27.46 -2.08 2.83
C VAL A 12 -27.91 -3.47 2.39
N LEU A 13 -27.54 -3.84 1.16
CA LEU A 13 -27.89 -5.14 0.57
C LEU A 13 -26.80 -6.17 0.90
N ALA A 14 -27.11 -7.12 1.76
CA ALA A 14 -26.23 -8.21 2.19
C ALA A 14 -26.60 -9.56 1.53
N LEU A 15 -27.02 -9.53 0.27
CA LEU A 15 -27.42 -10.74 -0.47
C LEU A 15 -26.21 -11.47 -1.04
N GLN A 16 -26.01 -12.74 -0.69
CA GLN A 16 -24.97 -13.60 -1.27
C GLN A 16 -25.28 -13.98 -2.71
N GLU A 17 -26.51 -14.32 -3.02
CA GLU A 17 -26.99 -14.61 -4.38
C GLU A 17 -27.96 -13.52 -4.86
N ARG A 18 -27.64 -12.90 -6.00
CA ARG A 18 -28.45 -11.84 -6.61
C ARG A 18 -29.45 -12.36 -7.62
N ARG A 19 -29.18 -13.54 -8.22
CA ARG A 19 -30.07 -14.12 -9.23
C ARG A 19 -31.37 -14.52 -8.55
N ASN A 20 -32.48 -13.90 -8.98
CA ASN A 20 -33.86 -14.15 -8.53
C ASN A 20 -34.21 -13.77 -7.08
N ALA A 21 -33.26 -13.29 -6.26
CA ALA A 21 -33.52 -12.89 -4.86
C ALA A 21 -33.61 -11.37 -4.65
N MET A 22 -33.29 -10.58 -5.67
CA MET A 22 -33.22 -9.12 -5.54
C MET A 22 -34.60 -8.48 -5.72
N PRO A 23 -35.15 -7.81 -4.70
CA PRO A 23 -36.45 -7.14 -4.76
C PRO A 23 -36.32 -5.79 -5.51
N VAL A 24 -36.06 -5.84 -6.82
CA VAL A 24 -35.73 -4.68 -7.65
C VAL A 24 -36.79 -3.58 -7.57
N ALA A 25 -38.08 -3.95 -7.62
CA ALA A 25 -39.17 -2.98 -7.59
C ALA A 25 -39.21 -2.20 -6.26
N ASP A 26 -38.99 -2.88 -5.13
CA ASP A 26 -39.00 -2.25 -3.82
C ASP A 26 -37.76 -1.38 -3.60
N LEU A 27 -36.59 -1.84 -4.07
CA LEU A 27 -35.35 -1.06 -4.01
C LEU A 27 -35.43 0.21 -4.87
N LEU A 28 -36.02 0.13 -6.05
CA LEU A 28 -36.26 1.32 -6.88
C LEU A 28 -37.18 2.32 -6.18
N ARG A 29 -38.28 1.86 -5.55
CA ARG A 29 -39.18 2.72 -4.76
C ARG A 29 -38.47 3.39 -3.60
N ILE A 30 -37.59 2.66 -2.91
CA ILE A 30 -36.79 3.17 -1.79
C ILE A 30 -35.82 4.23 -2.30
N ARG A 31 -35.07 3.93 -3.37
CA ARG A 31 -34.12 4.85 -3.98
C ARG A 31 -34.75 6.12 -4.54
N THR A 32 -35.90 5.99 -5.22
CA THR A 32 -36.65 7.16 -5.74
C THR A 32 -37.28 7.98 -4.62
N ALA A 33 -37.45 7.43 -3.42
CA ALA A 33 -37.89 8.14 -2.22
C ALA A 33 -36.73 8.88 -1.50
N GLY A 34 -35.49 8.87 -2.06
CA GLY A 34 -34.35 9.59 -1.52
C GLY A 34 -33.48 8.79 -0.56
N VAL A 35 -33.77 7.51 -0.32
CA VAL A 35 -32.95 6.64 0.54
C VAL A 35 -31.81 6.03 -0.27
N HIS A 36 -30.59 6.09 0.25
CA HIS A 36 -29.44 5.47 -0.38
C HIS A 36 -29.54 3.94 -0.33
N VAL A 37 -29.24 3.29 -1.46
CA VAL A 37 -29.18 1.82 -1.53
C VAL A 37 -27.78 1.42 -1.93
N ASN A 38 -27.05 0.78 -1.03
CA ASN A 38 -25.67 0.35 -1.20
C ASN A 38 -25.52 -1.16 -1.06
N GLU A 39 -24.49 -1.70 -1.70
CA GLU A 39 -24.06 -3.08 -1.49
C GLU A 39 -23.25 -3.20 -0.20
N ILE A 40 -23.29 -4.38 0.42
CA ILE A 40 -22.53 -4.67 1.63
C ILE A 40 -21.02 -4.40 1.44
N SER A 41 -20.45 -4.73 0.27
CA SER A 41 -19.04 -4.49 -0.03
C SER A 41 -18.70 -3.00 -0.01
N THR A 42 -19.55 -2.14 -0.60
CA THR A 42 -19.37 -0.68 -0.60
C THR A 42 -19.54 -0.09 0.80
N PHE A 43 -20.52 -0.60 1.55
CA PHE A 43 -20.73 -0.20 2.94
C PHE A 43 -19.53 -0.55 3.81
N LEU A 44 -19.06 -1.81 3.78
CA LEU A 44 -17.90 -2.25 4.56
C LEU A 44 -16.63 -1.49 4.17
N GLU A 45 -16.42 -1.24 2.87
CA GLU A 45 -15.29 -0.46 2.40
C GLU A 45 -15.28 0.95 3.01
N ARG A 46 -16.41 1.63 3.03
CA ARG A 46 -16.54 2.97 3.61
C ARG A 46 -16.28 2.98 5.12
N GLU A 47 -16.85 2.02 5.85
CA GLU A 47 -16.75 1.96 7.31
C GLU A 47 -15.38 1.48 7.81
N THR A 48 -14.73 0.58 7.06
CA THR A 48 -13.48 -0.06 7.51
C THR A 48 -12.23 0.47 6.84
N GLY A 49 -12.37 1.24 5.75
CA GLY A 49 -11.22 1.72 4.96
C GLY A 49 -10.43 0.61 4.29
N ARG A 50 -11.05 -0.54 4.01
CA ARG A 50 -10.46 -1.69 3.31
C ARG A 50 -11.48 -2.40 2.44
N VAL A 51 -11.01 -3.10 1.43
CA VAL A 51 -11.83 -3.92 0.54
C VAL A 51 -11.91 -5.34 1.13
N ASP A 52 -13.07 -5.76 1.60
CA ASP A 52 -13.25 -7.13 2.10
C ASP A 52 -13.27 -8.14 0.95
N LEU A 53 -12.15 -8.83 0.75
CA LEU A 53 -11.97 -9.81 -0.33
C LEU A 53 -12.94 -11.01 -0.26
N ARG A 54 -13.57 -11.25 0.88
CA ARG A 54 -14.56 -12.35 1.05
C ARG A 54 -15.91 -11.99 0.46
N SER A 55 -16.26 -10.72 0.49
CA SER A 55 -17.55 -10.20 0.01
C SER A 55 -17.46 -9.60 -1.40
N VAL A 56 -16.25 -9.37 -1.92
CA VAL A 56 -16.05 -8.76 -3.24
C VAL A 56 -16.45 -9.70 -4.37
N ASN A 57 -17.36 -9.19 -5.20
CA ASN A 57 -17.73 -9.81 -6.47
C ASN A 57 -16.90 -9.20 -7.62
N PRO A 58 -16.47 -9.96 -8.65
CA PRO A 58 -15.80 -9.41 -9.83
C PRO A 58 -16.51 -8.21 -10.45
N SER A 59 -17.84 -8.26 -10.50
CA SER A 59 -18.67 -7.16 -11.00
C SER A 59 -18.49 -5.87 -10.19
N TRP A 60 -18.26 -5.98 -8.89
CA TRP A 60 -18.02 -4.82 -8.03
C TRP A 60 -16.71 -4.10 -8.40
N LEU A 61 -15.63 -4.85 -8.66
CA LEU A 61 -14.35 -4.27 -9.11
C LEU A 61 -14.49 -3.53 -10.44
N ILE A 62 -15.31 -4.06 -11.36
CA ILE A 62 -15.52 -3.47 -12.70
C ILE A 62 -16.41 -2.23 -12.63
N PHE A 63 -17.51 -2.29 -11.88
CA PHE A 63 -18.55 -1.26 -11.89
C PHE A 63 -18.47 -0.28 -10.71
N SER A 64 -17.61 -0.55 -9.70
CA SER A 64 -17.42 0.41 -8.63
C SER A 64 -16.65 1.63 -9.10
N ASP A 65 -17.08 2.81 -8.69
CA ASP A 65 -16.35 4.03 -8.92
C ASP A 65 -14.97 3.96 -8.24
N GLY A 66 -13.93 4.42 -8.93
CA GLY A 66 -12.62 4.58 -8.30
C GLY A 66 -11.43 4.00 -9.06
N PHE A 67 -11.53 2.84 -9.71
CA PHE A 67 -10.46 2.31 -10.56
C PHE A 67 -10.39 2.98 -11.95
N SER A 68 -11.23 3.99 -12.21
CA SER A 68 -11.33 4.60 -13.54
C SER A 68 -10.17 5.54 -13.84
N SER A 69 -9.74 5.51 -15.11
CA SER A 69 -8.71 6.40 -15.69
C SER A 69 -9.06 7.90 -15.71
N GLY A 70 -10.26 8.28 -15.25
CA GLY A 70 -10.71 9.68 -15.21
C GLY A 70 -9.99 10.60 -14.22
N ARG A 71 -9.04 10.07 -13.45
CA ARG A 71 -8.27 10.79 -12.41
C ARG A 71 -7.00 11.50 -12.92
N ARG A 72 -6.95 11.90 -14.19
CA ARG A 72 -5.74 12.53 -14.75
C ARG A 72 -5.27 13.73 -13.93
N LEU A 73 -6.19 14.60 -13.48
CA LEU A 73 -5.84 15.75 -12.67
C LEU A 73 -5.25 15.33 -11.30
N SER A 74 -5.86 14.35 -10.65
CA SER A 74 -5.34 13.81 -9.39
C SER A 74 -3.96 13.16 -9.56
N ALA A 75 -3.74 12.42 -10.65
CA ALA A 75 -2.45 11.82 -10.98
C ALA A 75 -1.36 12.88 -11.23
N TRP A 76 -1.68 13.97 -11.93
CA TRP A 76 -0.76 15.09 -12.13
C TRP A 76 -0.46 15.81 -10.81
N ALA A 77 -1.47 16.09 -9.99
CA ALA A 77 -1.29 16.72 -8.68
C ALA A 77 -0.42 15.85 -7.77
N LYS A 78 -0.67 14.53 -7.74
CA LYS A 78 0.15 13.57 -7.02
C LYS A 78 1.59 13.56 -7.52
N ARG A 79 1.81 13.57 -8.83
CA ARG A 79 3.17 13.59 -9.40
C ARG A 79 3.92 14.88 -9.07
N ALA A 80 3.26 16.03 -9.15
CA ALA A 80 3.84 17.32 -8.77
C ALA A 80 4.22 17.32 -7.28
N PHE A 81 3.34 16.83 -6.42
CA PHE A 81 3.61 16.66 -4.99
C PHE A 81 4.83 15.75 -4.75
N ASP A 82 4.87 14.56 -5.37
CA ASP A 82 5.98 13.61 -5.26
C ASP A 82 7.33 14.26 -5.66
N MET A 83 7.35 15.03 -6.77
CA MET A 83 8.57 15.69 -7.23
C MET A 83 9.04 16.78 -6.26
N ILE A 84 8.12 17.65 -5.80
CA ILE A 84 8.44 18.74 -4.88
C ILE A 84 8.91 18.17 -3.54
N ALA A 85 8.16 17.25 -2.97
CA ALA A 85 8.48 16.63 -1.69
C ALA A 85 9.81 15.86 -1.74
N SER A 86 10.08 15.13 -2.86
CA SER A 86 11.37 14.45 -3.06
C SER A 86 12.53 15.43 -3.15
N GLY A 87 12.38 16.53 -3.90
CA GLY A 87 13.40 17.55 -4.03
C GLY A 87 13.73 18.18 -2.66
N ILE A 88 12.70 18.54 -1.89
CA ILE A 88 12.87 19.10 -0.54
C ILE A 88 13.53 18.09 0.41
N LEU A 89 13.12 16.82 0.38
CA LEU A 89 13.66 15.78 1.24
C LEU A 89 15.11 15.43 0.88
N LEU A 90 15.46 15.37 -0.40
CA LEU A 90 16.80 14.95 -0.84
C LEU A 90 17.90 15.94 -0.42
N ILE A 91 17.60 17.23 -0.26
CA ILE A 91 18.59 18.23 0.16
C ILE A 91 19.19 17.87 1.54
N PRO A 92 18.40 17.74 2.63
CA PRO A 92 18.93 17.35 3.92
C PRO A 92 19.29 15.86 3.99
N ALA A 93 18.66 15.00 3.18
CA ALA A 93 18.95 13.56 3.16
C ALA A 93 20.30 13.23 2.51
N ALA A 94 20.77 14.01 1.53
CA ALA A 94 21.99 13.70 0.79
C ALA A 94 23.23 13.59 1.70
N PRO A 95 23.55 14.56 2.62
CA PRO A 95 24.65 14.42 3.55
C PRO A 95 24.46 13.25 4.53
N VAL A 96 23.22 12.97 4.98
CA VAL A 96 22.92 11.82 5.85
C VAL A 96 23.17 10.51 5.10
N ILE A 97 22.73 10.39 3.86
CA ILE A 97 22.97 9.22 3.01
C ILE A 97 24.48 9.04 2.81
N GLY A 98 25.22 10.11 2.49
CA GLY A 98 26.67 10.06 2.29
C GLY A 98 27.42 9.59 3.53
N LEU A 99 27.14 10.19 4.69
CA LEU A 99 27.77 9.79 5.95
C LEU A 99 27.42 8.34 6.30
N THR A 100 26.14 7.98 6.19
CA THR A 100 25.69 6.60 6.50
C THR A 100 26.31 5.59 5.53
N ALA A 101 26.46 5.93 4.26
CA ALA A 101 27.12 5.05 3.28
C ALA A 101 28.58 4.77 3.66
N LEU A 102 29.30 5.77 4.19
CA LEU A 102 30.66 5.58 4.72
C LEU A 102 30.63 4.65 5.95
N LEU A 103 29.75 4.89 6.92
CA LEU A 103 29.62 4.04 8.12
C LEU A 103 29.32 2.58 7.74
N VAL A 104 28.42 2.34 6.78
CA VAL A 104 28.08 1.00 6.28
C VAL A 104 29.30 0.32 5.66
N LYS A 105 30.16 1.05 4.93
CA LYS A 105 31.40 0.52 4.35
C LYS A 105 32.43 0.12 5.41
N PHE A 106 32.52 0.86 6.49
CA PHE A 106 33.44 0.54 7.61
C PHE A 106 32.90 -0.62 8.48
N ASP A 107 31.58 -0.77 8.62
CA ASP A 107 30.95 -1.80 9.46
C ASP A 107 31.03 -3.20 8.83
N SER A 108 30.97 -3.31 7.50
CA SER A 108 31.00 -4.60 6.80
C SER A 108 31.50 -4.51 5.36
N LYS A 109 32.15 -5.58 4.87
CA LYS A 109 32.66 -5.66 3.49
C LYS A 109 31.53 -5.63 2.46
N GLY A 110 31.74 -4.90 1.34
CA GLY A 110 30.82 -4.85 0.19
C GLY A 110 30.31 -3.45 -0.14
N PRO A 111 29.36 -3.30 -1.09
CA PRO A 111 28.83 -2.01 -1.52
C PRO A 111 27.99 -1.35 -0.42
N ALA A 112 27.98 0.00 -0.35
CA ALA A 112 27.18 0.74 0.63
C ALA A 112 25.68 0.69 0.32
N PHE A 113 25.34 0.54 -0.95
CA PHE A 113 23.94 0.46 -1.40
C PHE A 113 23.57 -0.97 -1.77
N TYR A 114 22.37 -1.37 -1.36
CA TYR A 114 21.72 -2.61 -1.75
C TYR A 114 20.73 -2.33 -2.87
N ARG A 115 20.69 -3.18 -3.88
CA ARG A 115 19.79 -3.09 -5.02
C ARG A 115 19.03 -4.40 -5.15
N GLN A 116 17.72 -4.30 -5.40
CA GLN A 116 16.87 -5.47 -5.55
C GLN A 116 15.75 -5.19 -6.56
N ILE A 117 15.44 -6.17 -7.40
CA ILE A 117 14.31 -6.08 -8.33
C ILE A 117 13.00 -6.19 -7.52
N ARG A 118 12.07 -5.30 -7.81
CA ARG A 118 10.72 -5.26 -7.24
C ARG A 118 9.70 -5.06 -8.34
N VAL A 119 8.44 -5.42 -8.04
CA VAL A 119 7.32 -5.19 -8.95
C VAL A 119 6.76 -3.79 -8.72
N GLY A 120 6.70 -3.02 -9.79
CA GLY A 120 6.22 -1.64 -9.83
C GLY A 120 4.83 -1.50 -10.44
N GLN A 121 4.52 -0.30 -10.92
CA GLN A 121 3.22 0.00 -11.54
C GLN A 121 2.99 -0.87 -12.77
N TYR A 122 1.77 -1.37 -12.91
CA TYR A 122 1.32 -2.28 -13.98
C TYR A 122 2.16 -3.57 -14.10
N GLY A 123 2.75 -4.01 -12.98
CA GLY A 123 3.58 -5.22 -12.96
C GLY A 123 4.99 -5.02 -13.54
N ALA A 124 5.38 -3.81 -13.96
CA ALA A 124 6.68 -3.54 -14.53
C ALA A 124 7.78 -3.69 -13.46
N PRO A 125 8.85 -4.48 -13.71
CA PRO A 125 9.94 -4.61 -12.76
C PRO A 125 10.76 -3.32 -12.69
N PHE A 126 11.20 -2.95 -11.49
CA PHE A 126 12.13 -1.85 -11.26
C PHE A 126 13.14 -2.21 -10.18
N THR A 127 14.25 -1.49 -10.10
CA THR A 127 15.31 -1.76 -9.13
C THR A 127 15.20 -0.81 -7.94
N ILE A 128 14.74 -1.30 -6.78
CA ILE A 128 14.76 -0.51 -5.55
C ILE A 128 16.19 -0.36 -5.03
N VAL A 129 16.52 0.83 -4.50
CA VAL A 129 17.82 1.15 -3.93
C VAL A 129 17.65 1.52 -2.46
N LYS A 130 18.43 0.89 -1.58
CA LYS A 130 18.50 1.17 -0.14
C LYS A 130 19.95 1.25 0.33
N LEU A 131 20.19 1.84 1.50
CA LEU A 131 21.46 1.62 2.17
C LEU A 131 21.53 0.19 2.69
N ARG A 132 22.67 -0.46 2.55
CA ARG A 132 22.85 -1.84 2.99
C ARG A 132 22.78 -1.92 4.53
N SER A 133 21.86 -2.67 5.03
CA SER A 133 21.65 -2.91 6.48
C SER A 133 21.97 -4.33 6.91
N MET A 134 22.21 -5.22 5.96
CA MET A 134 22.58 -6.62 6.18
C MET A 134 23.96 -6.91 5.61
N ARG A 135 24.56 -8.01 6.04
CA ARG A 135 25.84 -8.51 5.47
C ARG A 135 25.65 -8.82 3.99
N SER A 136 26.73 -8.75 3.20
CA SER A 136 26.69 -9.02 1.76
C SER A 136 26.40 -10.49 1.40
N ASP A 137 26.61 -11.40 2.35
CA ASP A 137 26.32 -12.84 2.27
C ASP A 137 24.95 -13.21 2.87
N ALA A 138 24.10 -12.22 3.17
CA ALA A 138 22.81 -12.42 3.86
C ALA A 138 21.76 -13.18 3.01
N GLU A 139 21.86 -13.13 1.69
CA GLU A 139 20.97 -13.87 0.79
C GLU A 139 21.77 -14.94 0.05
N ILE A 140 21.36 -16.18 0.18
CA ILE A 140 21.82 -17.29 -0.64
C ILE A 140 21.22 -17.09 -2.02
N VAL A 141 22.03 -17.15 -3.06
CA VAL A 141 21.58 -16.98 -4.44
C VAL A 141 20.45 -17.98 -4.75
N GLY A 142 19.25 -17.46 -5.03
CA GLY A 142 18.09 -18.25 -5.43
C GLY A 142 17.00 -18.45 -4.38
N GLU A 143 17.22 -18.11 -3.10
CA GLU A 143 16.19 -18.21 -2.07
C GLU A 143 15.72 -16.84 -1.58
N ALA A 144 14.46 -16.51 -1.88
CA ALA A 144 13.80 -15.33 -1.34
C ALA A 144 13.27 -15.63 0.06
N VAL A 145 13.94 -15.09 1.09
CA VAL A 145 13.51 -15.25 2.50
C VAL A 145 13.06 -13.92 3.06
N TRP A 146 11.91 -13.90 3.74
CA TRP A 146 11.48 -12.71 4.49
C TRP A 146 12.41 -12.45 5.67
N ALA A 147 12.68 -11.17 5.96
CA ALA A 147 13.48 -10.80 7.11
C ALA A 147 12.68 -11.01 8.40
N GLU A 148 13.33 -11.62 9.40
CA GLU A 148 12.79 -11.81 10.75
C GLU A 148 13.02 -10.57 11.64
N LYS A 149 12.34 -10.50 12.79
CA LYS A 149 12.39 -9.36 13.69
C LYS A 149 13.81 -9.09 14.23
N ASP A 150 14.56 -10.14 14.60
CA ASP A 150 15.93 -10.08 15.12
C ASP A 150 16.91 -10.87 14.25
N ASP A 151 16.85 -10.61 12.94
CA ASP A 151 17.61 -11.34 11.93
C ASP A 151 19.13 -11.21 12.18
N PRO A 152 19.88 -12.31 12.37
CA PRO A 152 21.32 -12.29 12.66
C PRO A 152 22.16 -11.75 11.51
N ARG A 153 21.59 -11.64 10.31
CA ARG A 153 22.25 -11.09 9.12
C ARG A 153 22.37 -9.56 9.16
N ILE A 154 21.69 -8.89 10.13
CA ILE A 154 21.70 -7.44 10.25
C ILE A 154 23.02 -6.98 10.89
N THR A 155 23.71 -6.00 10.27
CA THR A 155 24.95 -5.42 10.79
C THR A 155 24.69 -4.48 11.99
N ARG A 156 25.74 -4.05 12.71
CA ARG A 156 25.60 -3.12 13.83
C ARG A 156 25.03 -1.77 13.39
N VAL A 157 25.61 -1.18 12.35
CA VAL A 157 25.10 0.05 11.71
C VAL A 157 23.72 -0.20 11.10
N GLY A 158 23.54 -1.37 10.48
CA GLY A 158 22.29 -1.80 9.88
C GLY A 158 21.10 -1.76 10.84
N ARG A 159 21.31 -2.16 12.10
CA ARG A 159 20.27 -2.13 13.15
C ARG A 159 19.79 -0.71 13.44
N ILE A 160 20.73 0.24 13.51
CA ILE A 160 20.42 1.65 13.78
C ILE A 160 19.67 2.26 12.60
N ILE A 161 20.20 2.09 11.37
CA ILE A 161 19.61 2.72 10.19
C ILE A 161 18.23 2.17 9.84
N ARG A 162 17.97 0.87 10.12
CA ARG A 162 16.62 0.27 10.00
C ARG A 162 15.65 0.82 11.02
N LYS A 163 16.07 0.96 12.28
CA LYS A 163 15.23 1.54 13.35
C LYS A 163 14.83 2.99 13.03
N LEU A 164 15.75 3.76 12.47
CA LEU A 164 15.52 5.16 12.09
C LEU A 164 15.00 5.34 10.65
N ARG A 165 14.78 4.26 9.90
CA ARG A 165 14.37 4.26 8.49
C ARG A 165 15.32 5.04 7.56
N ILE A 166 16.57 5.28 7.98
CA ILE A 166 17.59 5.96 7.17
C ILE A 166 17.97 5.11 5.94
N ASP A 167 17.89 3.79 6.06
CA ASP A 167 18.16 2.86 4.97
C ASP A 167 17.22 3.05 3.76
N GLU A 168 16.05 3.61 3.96
CA GLU A 168 15.06 3.86 2.91
C GLU A 168 15.14 5.26 2.28
N LEU A 169 15.96 6.20 2.83
CA LEU A 169 16.11 7.56 2.28
C LEU A 169 16.51 7.60 0.78
N PRO A 170 17.37 6.69 0.26
CA PRO A 170 17.69 6.69 -1.17
C PRO A 170 16.48 6.48 -2.09
N GLN A 171 15.37 5.94 -1.57
CA GLN A 171 14.14 5.74 -2.36
C GLN A 171 13.49 7.07 -2.77
N ALA A 172 13.76 8.19 -2.05
CA ALA A 172 13.30 9.51 -2.47
C ALA A 172 13.81 9.87 -3.89
N TRP A 173 15.01 9.41 -4.28
CA TRP A 173 15.50 9.55 -5.64
C TRP A 173 14.66 8.78 -6.66
N MET A 174 14.14 7.62 -6.27
CA MET A 174 13.28 6.80 -7.13
C MET A 174 11.90 7.42 -7.29
N VAL A 175 11.40 8.10 -6.24
CA VAL A 175 10.19 8.91 -6.32
C VAL A 175 10.40 10.09 -7.27
N LEU A 176 11.55 10.79 -7.19
CA LEU A 176 11.89 11.88 -8.09
C LEU A 176 11.98 11.42 -9.56
N LYS A 177 12.53 10.23 -9.82
CA LYS A 177 12.55 9.61 -11.16
C LYS A 177 11.13 9.21 -11.64
N GLY A 178 10.20 8.94 -10.74
CA GLY A 178 8.84 8.50 -11.06
C GLY A 178 8.66 6.98 -11.14
N GLU A 179 9.63 6.21 -10.68
CA GLU A 179 9.55 4.75 -10.50
C GLU A 179 8.72 4.38 -9.27
N MET A 180 8.72 5.27 -8.26
CA MET A 180 7.95 5.17 -7.01
C MET A 180 7.14 6.44 -6.76
N SER A 181 6.31 6.40 -5.72
CA SER A 181 5.65 7.52 -5.07
C SER A 181 5.98 7.52 -3.58
N PHE A 182 5.74 8.62 -2.86
CA PHE A 182 5.80 8.58 -1.40
C PHE A 182 4.76 7.62 -0.83
N VAL A 183 3.54 7.68 -1.36
CA VAL A 183 2.41 6.88 -0.88
C VAL A 183 1.94 5.91 -1.95
N GLY A 184 1.85 4.65 -1.58
CA GLY A 184 1.39 3.56 -2.44
C GLY A 184 1.60 2.19 -1.78
N PRO A 185 1.15 1.12 -2.41
CA PRO A 185 1.43 -0.25 -1.96
C PRO A 185 2.93 -0.51 -1.85
N ARG A 186 3.34 -1.22 -0.79
CA ARG A 186 4.75 -1.59 -0.64
C ARG A 186 5.19 -2.51 -1.78
N PRO A 187 6.30 -2.21 -2.50
CA PRO A 187 6.75 -3.05 -3.60
C PRO A 187 7.29 -4.39 -3.10
N GLU A 188 6.77 -5.48 -3.65
CA GLU A 188 7.19 -6.84 -3.32
C GLU A 188 8.16 -7.40 -4.38
N ARG A 189 8.87 -8.49 -4.04
CA ARG A 189 9.76 -9.21 -4.95
C ARG A 189 8.91 -9.96 -5.99
N PRO A 190 9.39 -10.12 -7.25
CA PRO A 190 8.66 -10.87 -8.27
C PRO A 190 8.26 -12.27 -7.81
N GLU A 191 9.16 -12.99 -7.14
CA GLU A 191 8.94 -14.36 -6.66
C GLU A 191 7.77 -14.44 -5.67
N PHE A 192 7.63 -13.42 -4.80
CA PHE A 192 6.51 -13.35 -3.86
C PHE A 192 5.22 -12.92 -4.56
N VAL A 193 5.30 -11.99 -5.52
CA VAL A 193 4.14 -11.56 -6.30
C VAL A 193 3.53 -12.75 -7.06
N ASP A 194 4.37 -13.56 -7.71
CA ASP A 194 3.93 -14.74 -8.46
C ASP A 194 3.25 -15.77 -7.53
N GLN A 195 3.85 -16.03 -6.37
CA GLN A 195 3.26 -16.95 -5.38
C GLN A 195 1.95 -16.43 -4.79
N LEU A 196 1.87 -15.13 -4.49
CA LEU A 196 0.69 -14.54 -3.89
C LEU A 196 -0.46 -14.38 -4.91
N ALA A 197 -0.14 -14.05 -6.16
CA ALA A 197 -1.12 -13.95 -7.24
C ALA A 197 -1.82 -15.28 -7.55
N THR A 198 -1.12 -16.42 -7.38
CA THR A 198 -1.74 -17.74 -7.55
C THR A 198 -2.69 -18.12 -6.41
N LYS A 199 -2.47 -17.54 -5.20
CA LYS A 199 -3.22 -17.89 -3.98
C LYS A 199 -4.31 -16.88 -3.61
N MET A 200 -4.20 -15.65 -4.13
CA MET A 200 -5.12 -14.55 -3.80
C MET A 200 -5.69 -13.92 -5.06
N PRO A 201 -7.02 -13.92 -5.21
CA PRO A 201 -7.66 -13.20 -6.30
C PRO A 201 -7.36 -11.71 -6.19
N TYR A 202 -7.28 -11.04 -7.34
CA TYR A 202 -7.08 -9.58 -7.46
C TYR A 202 -5.75 -9.06 -6.89
N PHE A 203 -4.76 -9.93 -6.61
CA PHE A 203 -3.46 -9.49 -6.10
C PHE A 203 -2.74 -8.55 -7.06
N ALA A 204 -2.89 -8.76 -8.37
CA ALA A 204 -2.28 -7.92 -9.40
C ALA A 204 -2.84 -6.49 -9.42
N GLU A 205 -4.10 -6.30 -9.00
CA GLU A 205 -4.79 -5.01 -9.05
C GLU A 205 -4.18 -3.96 -8.10
N ARG A 206 -3.42 -4.39 -7.09
CA ARG A 206 -2.65 -3.46 -6.25
C ARG A 206 -1.57 -2.69 -7.02
N HIS A 207 -1.14 -3.20 -8.16
CA HIS A 207 -0.09 -2.61 -9.00
C HIS A 207 -0.62 -1.58 -10.02
N VAL A 208 -1.91 -1.27 -10.05
CA VAL A 208 -2.46 -0.22 -10.94
C VAL A 208 -1.96 1.17 -10.56
N VAL A 209 -1.46 1.35 -9.34
CA VAL A 209 -0.81 2.56 -8.85
C VAL A 209 0.69 2.35 -8.66
N LYS A 210 1.46 3.46 -8.55
CA LYS A 210 2.89 3.37 -8.24
C LYS A 210 3.13 2.80 -6.85
N PRO A 211 4.18 1.98 -6.66
CA PRO A 211 4.58 1.53 -5.33
C PRO A 211 5.04 2.70 -4.46
N GLY A 212 4.79 2.61 -3.16
CA GLY A 212 5.10 3.65 -2.18
C GLY A 212 6.26 3.32 -1.26
N ILE A 213 6.88 4.37 -0.69
CA ILE A 213 7.77 4.26 0.48
C ILE A 213 6.93 3.91 1.71
N THR A 214 5.79 4.59 1.87
CA THR A 214 4.74 4.26 2.83
C THR A 214 3.42 3.99 2.11
N GLY A 215 2.42 3.45 2.83
CA GLY A 215 1.13 3.13 2.23
C GLY A 215 0.04 2.85 3.25
N TRP A 216 -1.20 2.82 2.77
CA TRP A 216 -2.38 2.62 3.60
C TRP A 216 -2.32 1.30 4.38
N ALA A 217 -1.86 0.21 3.76
CA ALA A 217 -1.64 -1.06 4.42
C ALA A 217 -0.56 -0.98 5.52
N GLN A 218 0.52 -0.22 5.29
CA GLN A 218 1.65 -0.14 6.23
C GLN A 218 1.32 0.60 7.53
N ILE A 219 0.34 1.52 7.50
CA ILE A 219 -0.08 2.28 8.70
C ILE A 219 -1.26 1.64 9.44
N ASN A 220 -2.05 0.79 8.75
CA ASN A 220 -3.26 0.18 9.33
C ASN A 220 -3.09 -1.29 9.71
N TYR A 221 -2.02 -1.96 9.24
CA TYR A 221 -1.79 -3.37 9.51
C TYR A 221 -0.34 -3.62 9.98
N PRO A 222 -0.12 -4.39 11.06
CA PRO A 222 1.21 -4.67 11.57
C PRO A 222 2.04 -5.50 10.59
N TYR A 223 3.36 -5.50 10.80
CA TYR A 223 4.26 -6.32 10.00
C TYR A 223 4.01 -7.80 10.27
N GLY A 224 3.68 -8.54 9.22
CA GLY A 224 3.51 -9.99 9.23
C GLY A 224 3.91 -10.56 7.88
N ALA A 225 4.28 -11.84 7.86
CA ALA A 225 4.81 -12.55 6.68
C ALA A 225 3.95 -13.76 6.29
N SER A 226 2.81 -14.00 6.98
CA SER A 226 1.90 -15.07 6.64
C SER A 226 1.05 -14.77 5.40
N LEU A 227 0.42 -15.80 4.85
CA LEU A 227 -0.53 -15.65 3.76
C LEU A 227 -1.75 -14.81 4.18
N ASP A 228 -2.19 -14.98 5.42
CA ASP A 228 -3.32 -14.23 5.98
C ASP A 228 -2.98 -12.75 6.17
N ASP A 229 -1.76 -12.44 6.67
CA ASP A 229 -1.25 -11.07 6.73
C ASP A 229 -1.19 -10.43 5.34
N SER A 230 -0.75 -11.19 4.34
CA SER A 230 -0.66 -10.71 2.96
C SER A 230 -2.05 -10.40 2.38
N ARG A 231 -3.07 -11.19 2.74
CA ARG A 231 -4.47 -10.93 2.36
C ARG A 231 -4.99 -9.65 2.99
N HIS A 232 -4.80 -9.45 4.30
CA HIS A 232 -5.24 -8.23 4.96
C HIS A 232 -4.52 -6.99 4.41
N LYS A 233 -3.23 -7.08 4.10
CA LYS A 233 -2.50 -5.99 3.45
C LYS A 233 -3.07 -5.69 2.07
N LEU A 234 -3.41 -6.73 1.29
CA LEU A 234 -4.04 -6.58 -0.02
C LEU A 234 -5.38 -5.83 0.07
N GLU A 235 -6.21 -6.11 1.09
CA GLU A 235 -7.48 -5.42 1.32
C GLU A 235 -7.29 -3.91 1.46
N TYR A 236 -6.27 -3.47 2.22
CA TYR A 236 -5.90 -2.05 2.35
C TYR A 236 -5.25 -1.48 1.08
N ASP A 237 -4.39 -2.25 0.41
CA ASP A 237 -3.75 -1.80 -0.84
C ASP A 237 -4.78 -1.59 -1.95
N LEU A 238 -5.79 -2.45 -2.08
CA LEU A 238 -6.88 -2.30 -3.04
C LEU A 238 -7.75 -1.08 -2.70
N TYR A 239 -8.03 -0.85 -1.42
CA TYR A 239 -8.73 0.37 -0.99
C TYR A 239 -7.97 1.62 -1.44
N TYR A 240 -6.66 1.67 -1.19
CA TYR A 240 -5.82 2.78 -1.62
C TYR A 240 -5.80 2.90 -3.15
N ALA A 241 -5.58 1.82 -3.88
CA ALA A 241 -5.55 1.83 -5.34
C ALA A 241 -6.86 2.34 -5.96
N LYS A 242 -7.98 2.03 -5.32
CA LYS A 242 -9.31 2.50 -5.71
C LYS A 242 -9.55 3.96 -5.32
N ASN A 243 -9.14 4.39 -4.14
CA ASN A 243 -9.59 5.65 -3.51
C ASN A 243 -8.49 6.71 -3.36
N TYR A 244 -7.28 6.51 -3.94
CA TYR A 244 -6.19 7.46 -3.76
C TYR A 244 -6.56 8.88 -4.19
N THR A 245 -6.25 9.82 -3.33
CA THR A 245 -6.43 11.26 -3.53
C THR A 245 -5.25 12.00 -2.87
N PRO A 246 -4.94 13.23 -3.26
CA PRO A 246 -3.93 14.03 -2.56
C PRO A 246 -4.22 14.17 -1.07
N PHE A 247 -5.48 14.25 -0.67
CA PHE A 247 -5.88 14.32 0.74
C PHE A 247 -5.55 13.02 1.49
N LEU A 248 -5.86 11.86 0.90
CA LEU A 248 -5.54 10.56 1.50
C LEU A 248 -4.02 10.38 1.60
N ASP A 249 -3.24 10.83 0.61
CA ASP A 249 -1.78 10.78 0.66
C ASP A 249 -1.22 11.60 1.84
N ILE A 250 -1.70 12.83 2.03
CA ILE A 250 -1.31 13.68 3.15
C ILE A 250 -1.66 13.00 4.49
N LEU A 251 -2.86 12.44 4.60
CA LEU A 251 -3.29 11.71 5.80
C LEU A 251 -2.34 10.55 6.12
N ILE A 252 -1.99 9.74 5.10
CA ILE A 252 -1.07 8.62 5.24
C ILE A 252 0.31 9.09 5.67
N LEU A 253 0.83 10.18 5.10
CA LEU A 253 2.13 10.74 5.49
C LEU A 253 2.13 11.23 6.95
N LEU A 254 1.10 11.92 7.38
CA LEU A 254 0.97 12.37 8.78
C LEU A 254 0.90 11.18 9.74
N GLN A 255 0.12 10.15 9.40
CA GLN A 255 0.05 8.93 10.21
C GLN A 255 1.37 8.15 10.21
N THR A 256 2.10 8.14 9.08
CA THR A 256 3.44 7.53 9.01
C THR A 256 4.40 8.19 9.98
N VAL A 257 4.43 9.53 10.04
CA VAL A 257 5.25 10.27 11.02
C VAL A 257 4.85 9.89 12.45
N ARG A 258 3.55 9.81 12.73
CA ARG A 258 3.05 9.39 14.06
C ARG A 258 3.53 7.98 14.41
N VAL A 259 3.39 7.00 13.51
CA VAL A 259 3.84 5.61 13.75
C VAL A 259 5.35 5.52 13.94
N LEU A 260 6.14 6.35 13.25
CA LEU A 260 7.59 6.39 13.41
C LEU A 260 8.02 6.99 14.76
N LEU A 261 7.31 8.04 15.23
CA LEU A 261 7.64 8.72 16.49
C LEU A 261 7.07 7.97 17.72
N TRP A 262 5.92 7.33 17.57
CA TRP A 262 5.20 6.59 18.62
C TRP A 262 4.84 5.18 18.16
N PRO A 263 5.79 4.22 18.14
CA PRO A 263 5.57 2.86 17.63
C PRO A 263 4.47 2.08 18.38
N ASP A 264 4.26 2.39 19.67
CA ASP A 264 3.28 1.69 20.51
C ASP A 264 1.82 2.04 20.20
N GLY A 265 1.59 3.01 19.33
CA GLY A 265 0.25 3.42 18.85
C GLY A 265 -0.20 2.76 17.54
N ALA A 266 0.64 1.96 16.90
CA ALA A 266 0.29 1.21 15.70
C ALA A 266 -0.39 -0.10 16.10
N ARG A 267 -1.74 -0.08 16.13
CA ARG A 267 -2.57 -1.29 16.29
C ARG A 267 -2.72 -2.00 14.96
#